data_9a0ff83a5b7e45b78a3bc2e86d9682cf
#
_entry.id   9a0ff83a5b7e45b78a3bc2e86d9682cf
#
_cell.length_a   1.000
_cell.length_b   1.000
_cell.length_c   1.000
_cell.angle_alpha   90.00
_cell.angle_beta   90.00
_cell.angle_gamma   90.00
#
_symmetry.space_group_name_H-M   'P 1'
#
loop_
_entity.id
_entity.type
_entity.pdbx_description
1 polymer ?
#
loop_
_entity_poly.entity_id
_entity_poly.type
_entity_poly.pdbx_seq_one_letter_code
_entity_poly.pdbx_strand_id
1 'polypeptide(L)'
;MDVITCYKLSPDNQDMQINPDYSVSFDRAEWIIGDFDLVAIEAGAQIAAMAEASHKGLCVGPTALSNKKARKNALSRGLDSLTVVMDDSLWNADTNLTASILAAAVRKDEECRIVICGEGSADFYYRQTGMQLGEILGWPTINGISKVLEIRDSSITALRTTEDSIQKIEIPLPAVLSVTADYAPSRIPTMKDILSAGKKPVEEFTLEDLGSFESKIQIDSILAPKSRDRKGIIIDAAVDEAVDLFVEHLAKEGLV
;
A
#
# COMPACT_ATOMS: atom_id res chain seq x y z
N MET A 1 19.10 8.85 -11.19
CA MET A 1 18.34 7.68 -10.70
C MET A 1 17.16 8.18 -9.88
N ASP A 2 15.97 7.61 -10.08
CA ASP A 2 14.77 7.97 -9.36
C ASP A 2 14.20 6.79 -8.59
N VAL A 3 13.57 7.08 -7.45
CA VAL A 3 12.82 6.13 -6.62
C VAL A 3 11.34 6.46 -6.75
N ILE A 4 10.54 5.50 -7.18
CA ILE A 4 9.08 5.63 -7.27
C ILE A 4 8.43 4.84 -6.15
N THR A 5 7.59 5.47 -5.34
CA THR A 5 6.72 4.76 -4.40
C THR A 5 5.31 4.70 -4.95
N CYS A 6 4.83 3.49 -5.20
CA CYS A 6 3.43 3.24 -5.51
C CYS A 6 2.61 3.28 -4.22
N TYR A 7 1.50 3.99 -4.24
CA TYR A 7 0.57 4.03 -3.12
C TYR A 7 -0.89 4.05 -3.60
N LYS A 8 -1.79 3.63 -2.75
CA LYS A 8 -3.22 3.57 -3.03
C LYS A 8 -3.99 4.52 -2.11
N LEU A 9 -4.99 5.19 -2.65
CA LEU A 9 -6.06 5.76 -1.86
C LEU A 9 -7.20 4.75 -1.76
N SER A 10 -7.72 4.55 -0.57
CA SER A 10 -8.90 3.74 -0.31
C SER A 10 -9.89 4.51 0.56
N PRO A 11 -11.19 4.18 0.50
CA PRO A 11 -12.15 4.73 1.45
C PRO A 11 -11.76 4.39 2.87
N ASP A 12 -11.90 5.36 3.80
CA ASP A 12 -11.68 5.12 5.22
C ASP A 12 -12.69 4.09 5.73
N ASN A 13 -12.21 3.01 6.33
CA ASN A 13 -13.05 1.95 6.86
C ASN A 13 -13.93 2.40 8.05
N GLN A 14 -13.57 3.48 8.73
CA GLN A 14 -14.36 4.03 9.83
C GLN A 14 -15.63 4.76 9.34
N ASP A 15 -15.62 5.21 8.08
CA ASP A 15 -16.72 5.93 7.46
C ASP A 15 -17.62 5.04 6.59
N MET A 16 -17.26 3.77 6.40
CA MET A 16 -18.05 2.81 5.63
C MET A 16 -19.38 2.51 6.33
N GLN A 17 -20.46 2.39 5.55
CA GLN A 17 -21.78 2.05 6.05
C GLN A 17 -22.20 0.68 5.52
N ILE A 18 -22.72 -0.16 6.40
CA ILE A 18 -23.27 -1.47 6.06
C ILE A 18 -24.78 -1.33 5.96
N ASN A 19 -25.32 -1.64 4.80
CA ASN A 19 -26.76 -1.64 4.54
C ASN A 19 -27.44 -2.93 5.09
N PRO A 20 -28.78 -2.97 5.22
CA PRO A 20 -29.50 -4.14 5.71
C PRO A 20 -29.31 -5.42 4.87
N ASP A 21 -28.96 -5.28 3.59
CA ASP A 21 -28.64 -6.37 2.66
C ASP A 21 -27.17 -6.78 2.68
N TYR A 22 -26.40 -6.25 3.65
CA TYR A 22 -24.96 -6.41 3.79
C TYR A 22 -24.10 -5.73 2.72
N SER A 23 -24.68 -5.01 1.75
CA SER A 23 -23.88 -4.20 0.84
C SER A 23 -23.15 -3.10 1.61
N VAL A 24 -21.97 -2.71 1.11
CA VAL A 24 -21.13 -1.67 1.73
C VAL A 24 -21.26 -0.38 0.91
N SER A 25 -21.66 0.73 1.54
CA SER A 25 -21.63 2.06 0.94
C SER A 25 -20.38 2.81 1.35
N PHE A 26 -19.75 3.44 0.37
CA PHE A 26 -18.56 4.28 0.50
C PHE A 26 -18.86 5.77 0.29
N ASP A 27 -20.14 6.15 0.11
CA ASP A 27 -20.55 7.48 -0.34
C ASP A 27 -20.08 8.61 0.58
N ARG A 28 -19.90 8.32 1.86
CA ARG A 28 -19.46 9.27 2.88
C ARG A 28 -18.02 9.11 3.31
N ALA A 29 -17.36 8.06 2.83
CA ALA A 29 -16.00 7.74 3.26
C ALA A 29 -14.99 8.75 2.69
N GLU A 30 -14.12 9.27 3.55
CA GLU A 30 -12.98 10.05 3.12
C GLU A 30 -11.97 9.10 2.44
N TRP A 31 -11.34 9.57 1.36
CA TRP A 31 -10.29 8.83 0.69
C TRP A 31 -8.95 9.12 1.36
N ILE A 32 -8.33 8.09 1.90
CA ILE A 32 -7.10 8.18 2.68
C ILE A 32 -6.01 7.28 2.10
N ILE A 33 -4.76 7.58 2.41
CA ILE A 33 -3.62 6.69 2.15
C ILE A 33 -3.65 5.59 3.21
N GLY A 34 -3.61 4.33 2.78
CA GLY A 34 -3.55 3.20 3.70
C GLY A 34 -2.26 3.15 4.52
N ASP A 35 -2.30 2.54 5.71
CA ASP A 35 -1.15 2.49 6.63
C ASP A 35 0.08 1.82 6.01
N PHE A 36 -0.10 0.75 5.25
CA PHE A 36 0.99 0.08 4.53
C PHE A 36 1.68 1.00 3.52
N ASP A 37 0.90 1.84 2.83
CA ASP A 37 1.42 2.78 1.86
C ASP A 37 2.08 4.00 2.52
N LEU A 38 1.60 4.41 3.71
CA LEU A 38 2.30 5.43 4.51
C LEU A 38 3.71 4.96 4.92
N VAL A 39 3.85 3.68 5.27
CA VAL A 39 5.15 3.07 5.56
C VAL A 39 5.99 2.95 4.29
N ALA A 40 5.39 2.58 3.15
CA ALA A 40 6.08 2.51 1.86
C ALA A 40 6.62 3.88 1.42
N ILE A 41 5.86 4.97 1.61
CA ILE A 41 6.32 6.34 1.33
C ILE A 41 7.50 6.71 2.23
N GLU A 42 7.46 6.35 3.50
CA GLU A 42 8.59 6.59 4.42
C GLU A 42 9.82 5.79 4.00
N ALA A 43 9.65 4.51 3.67
CA ALA A 43 10.73 3.67 3.16
C ALA A 43 11.34 4.26 1.87
N GLY A 44 10.50 4.67 0.92
CA GLY A 44 10.93 5.32 -0.31
C GLY A 44 11.73 6.60 -0.04
N ALA A 45 11.30 7.42 0.91
CA ALA A 45 12.01 8.64 1.28
C ALA A 45 13.40 8.35 1.90
N GLN A 46 13.51 7.30 2.74
CA GLN A 46 14.81 6.89 3.29
C GLN A 46 15.73 6.31 2.21
N ILE A 47 15.20 5.48 1.31
CA ILE A 47 15.92 4.88 0.19
C ILE A 47 16.42 5.96 -0.78
N ALA A 48 15.56 6.92 -1.14
CA ALA A 48 15.94 8.03 -2.00
C ALA A 48 17.03 8.91 -1.38
N ALA A 49 16.93 9.17 -0.06
CA ALA A 49 17.98 9.91 0.64
C ALA A 49 19.32 9.16 0.67
N MET A 50 19.31 7.82 0.84
CA MET A 50 20.54 7.00 0.80
C MET A 50 21.16 6.95 -0.61
N ALA A 51 20.33 7.02 -1.66
CA ALA A 51 20.74 6.96 -3.05
C ALA A 51 21.03 8.34 -3.66
N GLU A 52 20.85 9.44 -2.91
CA GLU A 52 20.88 10.81 -3.42
C GLU A 52 19.98 10.99 -4.65
N ALA A 53 18.79 10.35 -4.63
CA ALA A 53 17.83 10.25 -5.73
C ALA A 53 16.59 11.10 -5.49
N SER A 54 15.84 11.43 -6.56
CA SER A 54 14.51 12.00 -6.44
C SER A 54 13.53 10.94 -5.93
N HIS A 55 12.58 11.35 -5.10
CA HIS A 55 11.52 10.50 -4.59
C HIS A 55 10.17 10.88 -5.19
N LYS A 56 9.62 10.05 -6.04
CA LYS A 56 8.35 10.29 -6.75
C LYS A 56 7.25 9.37 -6.22
N GLY A 57 6.03 9.90 -6.13
CA GLY A 57 4.85 9.09 -5.83
C GLY A 57 4.13 8.68 -7.11
N LEU A 58 3.56 7.48 -7.14
CA LEU A 58 2.71 7.00 -8.23
C LEU A 58 1.43 6.40 -7.66
N CYS A 59 0.28 6.90 -8.13
CA CYS A 59 -1.03 6.46 -7.70
C CYS A 59 -1.95 6.20 -8.90
N VAL A 60 -2.65 5.06 -8.88
CA VAL A 60 -3.60 4.64 -9.93
C VAL A 60 -4.95 4.39 -9.31
N GLY A 61 -6.03 4.91 -9.90
CA GLY A 61 -7.38 4.69 -9.39
C GLY A 61 -8.45 5.57 -10.01
N PRO A 62 -9.65 5.64 -9.41
CA PRO A 62 -10.76 6.45 -9.91
C PRO A 62 -10.49 7.96 -9.80
N THR A 63 -11.37 8.77 -10.38
CA THR A 63 -11.28 10.24 -10.36
C THR A 63 -11.31 10.85 -8.95
N ALA A 64 -11.66 10.09 -7.92
CA ALA A 64 -11.48 10.46 -6.51
C ALA A 64 -10.03 10.86 -6.18
N LEU A 65 -9.03 10.38 -6.94
CA LEU A 65 -7.62 10.77 -6.85
C LEU A 65 -7.38 12.25 -7.19
N SER A 66 -8.35 12.95 -7.77
CA SER A 66 -8.28 14.41 -8.01
C SER A 66 -8.35 15.22 -6.71
N ASN A 67 -8.66 14.58 -5.58
CA ASN A 67 -8.77 15.23 -4.26
C ASN A 67 -7.45 15.90 -3.85
N LYS A 68 -7.47 17.22 -3.84
CA LYS A 68 -6.28 18.04 -3.51
C LYS A 68 -5.76 17.80 -2.09
N LYS A 69 -6.63 17.48 -1.13
CA LYS A 69 -6.24 17.20 0.26
C LYS A 69 -5.42 15.90 0.32
N ALA A 70 -5.90 14.84 -0.35
CA ALA A 70 -5.21 13.55 -0.40
C ALA A 70 -3.84 13.65 -1.10
N ARG A 71 -3.76 14.34 -2.24
CA ARG A 71 -2.50 14.59 -2.96
C ARG A 71 -1.51 15.39 -2.10
N LYS A 72 -1.98 16.45 -1.45
CA LYS A 72 -1.16 17.27 -0.55
C LYS A 72 -0.66 16.45 0.65
N ASN A 73 -1.49 15.55 1.18
CA ASN A 73 -1.09 14.64 2.25
C ASN A 73 0.07 13.73 1.80
N ALA A 74 -0.01 13.10 0.62
CA ALA A 74 1.07 12.30 0.07
C ALA A 74 2.36 13.14 -0.14
N LEU A 75 2.24 14.27 -0.82
CA LEU A 75 3.38 15.16 -1.14
C LEU A 75 4.07 15.75 0.10
N SER A 76 3.35 15.87 1.22
CA SER A 76 3.94 16.38 2.47
C SER A 76 4.80 15.34 3.21
N ARG A 77 4.78 14.07 2.76
CA ARG A 77 5.46 12.95 3.42
C ARG A 77 6.81 12.57 2.78
N GLY A 78 7.44 13.50 2.09
CA GLY A 78 8.79 13.30 1.55
C GLY A 78 8.84 12.95 0.06
N LEU A 79 7.70 12.99 -0.65
CA LEU A 79 7.69 12.93 -2.11
C LEU A 79 8.11 14.27 -2.70
N ASP A 80 8.90 14.27 -3.77
CA ASP A 80 9.29 15.48 -4.53
C ASP A 80 8.27 15.82 -5.60
N SER A 81 7.63 14.82 -6.18
CA SER A 81 6.57 14.94 -7.18
C SER A 81 5.58 13.80 -7.08
N LEU A 82 4.48 13.90 -7.81
CA LEU A 82 3.43 12.90 -7.84
C LEU A 82 2.97 12.68 -9.28
N THR A 83 2.88 11.43 -9.68
CA THR A 83 2.21 10.99 -10.90
C THR A 83 0.90 10.30 -10.53
N VAL A 84 -0.20 10.69 -11.17
CA VAL A 84 -1.53 10.13 -10.91
C VAL A 84 -2.14 9.67 -12.23
N VAL A 85 -2.60 8.42 -12.25
CA VAL A 85 -3.36 7.86 -13.38
C VAL A 85 -4.81 7.70 -12.93
N MET A 86 -5.73 8.42 -13.60
CA MET A 86 -7.12 8.49 -13.15
C MET A 86 -8.10 8.09 -14.25
N ASP A 87 -8.97 7.13 -13.91
CA ASP A 87 -10.13 6.77 -14.72
C ASP A 87 -11.17 6.09 -13.82
N ASP A 88 -12.45 6.43 -13.98
CA ASP A 88 -13.51 5.85 -13.13
C ASP A 88 -13.73 4.35 -13.36
N SER A 89 -13.32 3.80 -14.50
CA SER A 89 -13.31 2.35 -14.75
C SER A 89 -12.38 1.59 -13.81
N LEU A 90 -11.44 2.29 -13.14
CA LEU A 90 -10.48 1.73 -12.20
C LEU A 90 -11.03 1.53 -10.77
N TRP A 91 -12.30 1.88 -10.53
CA TRP A 91 -12.93 1.68 -9.22
C TRP A 91 -12.80 0.23 -8.72
N ASN A 92 -13.03 -0.72 -9.60
CA ASN A 92 -12.95 -2.16 -9.31
C ASN A 92 -11.77 -2.83 -10.03
N ALA A 93 -10.69 -2.10 -10.30
CA ALA A 93 -9.52 -2.65 -10.97
C ALA A 93 -8.92 -3.81 -10.15
N ASP A 94 -8.71 -4.94 -10.83
CA ASP A 94 -7.97 -6.04 -10.24
C ASP A 94 -6.48 -5.73 -10.09
N THR A 95 -5.76 -6.58 -9.37
CA THR A 95 -4.33 -6.37 -9.09
C THR A 95 -3.48 -6.42 -10.35
N ASN A 96 -3.87 -7.22 -11.37
CA ASN A 96 -3.13 -7.34 -12.63
C ASN A 96 -3.33 -6.10 -13.51
N LEU A 97 -4.58 -5.61 -13.61
CA LEU A 97 -4.88 -4.37 -14.31
C LEU A 97 -4.11 -3.21 -13.67
N THR A 98 -4.18 -3.07 -12.34
CA THR A 98 -3.45 -2.04 -11.59
C THR A 98 -1.95 -2.14 -11.84
N ALA A 99 -1.36 -3.33 -11.74
CA ALA A 99 0.07 -3.55 -11.97
C ALA A 99 0.49 -3.22 -13.42
N SER A 100 -0.36 -3.52 -14.41
CA SER A 100 -0.11 -3.20 -15.81
C SER A 100 -0.06 -1.69 -16.06
N ILE A 101 -0.99 -0.95 -15.46
CA ILE A 101 -1.02 0.52 -15.56
C ILE A 101 0.17 1.15 -14.82
N LEU A 102 0.48 0.66 -13.61
CA LEU A 102 1.65 1.10 -12.86
C LEU A 102 2.93 0.87 -13.68
N ALA A 103 3.08 -0.30 -14.30
CA ALA A 103 4.24 -0.61 -15.14
C ALA A 103 4.37 0.34 -16.34
N ALA A 104 3.24 0.67 -16.99
CA ALA A 104 3.24 1.61 -18.10
C ALA A 104 3.65 3.02 -17.64
N ALA A 105 3.17 3.47 -16.47
CA ALA A 105 3.55 4.75 -15.89
C ALA A 105 5.03 4.77 -15.44
N VAL A 106 5.54 3.69 -14.81
CA VAL A 106 6.96 3.57 -14.43
C VAL A 106 7.87 3.66 -15.66
N ARG A 107 7.48 3.06 -16.80
CA ARG A 107 8.27 3.13 -18.05
C ARG A 107 8.34 4.52 -18.67
N LYS A 108 7.51 5.47 -18.26
CA LYS A 108 7.62 6.88 -18.68
C LYS A 108 8.79 7.59 -17.99
N ASP A 109 9.28 7.05 -16.89
CA ASP A 109 10.40 7.57 -16.14
C ASP A 109 11.67 6.74 -16.42
N GLU A 110 12.46 7.18 -17.40
CA GLU A 110 13.68 6.47 -17.83
C GLU A 110 14.75 6.42 -16.73
N GLU A 111 14.70 7.32 -15.74
CA GLU A 111 15.62 7.39 -14.62
C GLU A 111 15.20 6.49 -13.45
N CYS A 112 14.00 5.91 -13.47
CA CYS A 112 13.52 5.04 -12.41
C CYS A 112 14.34 3.74 -12.32
N ARG A 113 14.89 3.47 -11.15
CA ARG A 113 15.65 2.25 -10.87
C ARG A 113 15.11 1.46 -9.68
N ILE A 114 14.30 2.09 -8.86
CA ILE A 114 13.74 1.46 -7.66
C ILE A 114 12.26 1.80 -7.58
N VAL A 115 11.43 0.77 -7.50
CA VAL A 115 10.00 0.92 -7.22
C VAL A 115 9.71 0.32 -5.85
N ILE A 116 9.03 1.08 -4.99
CA ILE A 116 8.62 0.67 -3.65
C ILE A 116 7.10 0.49 -3.62
N CYS A 117 6.65 -0.60 -3.04
CA CYS A 117 5.24 -0.87 -2.75
C CYS A 117 5.10 -1.23 -1.27
N GLY A 118 3.94 -0.94 -0.66
CA GLY A 118 3.55 -1.56 0.59
C GLY A 118 3.35 -3.07 0.42
N GLU A 119 3.38 -3.83 1.51
CA GLU A 119 3.16 -5.28 1.44
C GLU A 119 1.73 -5.66 1.03
N GLY A 120 0.78 -4.76 1.20
CA GLY A 120 -0.61 -4.93 0.82
C GLY A 120 -1.37 -3.62 0.87
N SER A 121 -2.66 -3.63 0.57
CA SER A 121 -3.54 -2.47 0.71
C SER A 121 -4.41 -2.60 1.97
N ALA A 122 -4.85 -1.46 2.52
CA ALA A 122 -5.67 -1.44 3.73
C ALA A 122 -7.06 -2.05 3.53
N ASP A 123 -7.53 -2.16 2.29
CA ASP A 123 -8.84 -2.71 1.92
C ASP A 123 -8.79 -4.24 1.69
N PHE A 124 -8.25 -4.71 0.54
CA PHE A 124 -8.29 -6.13 0.18
C PHE A 124 -7.09 -6.95 0.64
N TYR A 125 -5.96 -6.33 0.89
CA TYR A 125 -4.73 -6.98 1.34
C TYR A 125 -4.28 -8.19 0.49
N TYR A 126 -4.44 -8.12 -0.83
CA TYR A 126 -4.09 -9.23 -1.73
C TYR A 126 -2.58 -9.51 -1.83
N ARG A 127 -1.72 -8.56 -1.51
CA ARG A 127 -0.24 -8.69 -1.53
C ARG A 127 0.32 -9.09 -2.91
N GLN A 128 -0.36 -8.75 -3.99
CA GLN A 128 -0.04 -9.19 -5.34
C GLN A 128 0.50 -8.10 -6.25
N THR A 129 0.02 -6.86 -6.09
CA THR A 129 0.27 -5.77 -7.06
C THR A 129 1.76 -5.51 -7.27
N GLY A 130 2.57 -5.41 -6.21
CA GLY A 130 4.01 -5.20 -6.33
C GLY A 130 4.72 -6.35 -7.03
N MET A 131 4.31 -7.60 -6.77
CA MET A 131 4.91 -8.79 -7.39
C MET A 131 4.58 -8.85 -8.90
N GLN A 132 3.31 -8.58 -9.24
CA GLN A 132 2.87 -8.53 -10.65
C GLN A 132 3.51 -7.36 -11.41
N LEU A 133 3.65 -6.20 -10.75
CA LEU A 133 4.34 -5.05 -11.31
C LEU A 133 5.78 -5.38 -11.73
N GLY A 134 6.52 -6.03 -10.85
CA GLY A 134 7.89 -6.41 -11.13
C GLY A 134 8.00 -7.42 -12.27
N GLU A 135 7.12 -8.43 -12.32
CA GLU A 135 7.05 -9.38 -13.43
C GLU A 135 6.76 -8.69 -14.77
N ILE A 136 5.80 -7.76 -14.79
CA ILE A 136 5.44 -7.00 -16.01
C ILE A 136 6.60 -6.09 -16.46
N LEU A 137 7.37 -5.52 -15.52
CA LEU A 137 8.55 -4.72 -15.82
C LEU A 137 9.74 -5.60 -16.27
N GLY A 138 9.75 -6.88 -15.91
CA GLY A 138 10.90 -7.78 -16.08
C GLY A 138 12.03 -7.47 -15.08
N TRP A 139 11.70 -6.92 -13.91
CA TRP A 139 12.66 -6.51 -12.89
C TRP A 139 12.69 -7.51 -11.72
N PRO A 140 13.86 -7.73 -11.09
CA PRO A 140 13.94 -8.42 -9.82
C PRO A 140 12.93 -7.85 -8.82
N THR A 141 12.16 -8.74 -8.20
CA THR A 141 11.06 -8.33 -7.33
C THR A 141 11.12 -9.09 -6.02
N ILE A 142 11.22 -8.38 -4.91
CA ILE A 142 11.37 -8.97 -3.59
C ILE A 142 10.32 -8.40 -2.64
N ASN A 143 9.59 -9.31 -1.99
CA ASN A 143 8.66 -8.97 -0.90
C ASN A 143 9.32 -9.14 0.48
N GLY A 144 8.67 -8.60 1.50
CA GLY A 144 9.09 -8.77 2.88
C GLY A 144 10.37 -8.00 3.22
N ILE A 145 10.64 -6.90 2.53
CA ILE A 145 11.79 -6.04 2.84
C ILE A 145 11.53 -5.29 4.13
N SER A 146 12.28 -5.65 5.17
CA SER A 146 12.17 -5.01 6.48
C SER A 146 13.23 -3.92 6.71
N LYS A 147 14.28 -3.87 5.90
CA LYS A 147 15.31 -2.81 5.96
C LYS A 147 16.17 -2.80 4.72
N VAL A 148 16.47 -1.62 4.19
CA VAL A 148 17.57 -1.41 3.23
C VAL A 148 18.81 -1.01 4.01
N LEU A 149 19.93 -1.67 3.72
CA LEU A 149 21.21 -1.47 4.42
C LEU A 149 22.17 -0.62 3.60
N GLU A 150 22.24 -0.84 2.29
CA GLU A 150 23.18 -0.21 1.38
C GLU A 150 22.61 -0.16 -0.03
N ILE A 151 22.90 0.93 -0.75
CA ILE A 151 22.57 1.09 -2.16
C ILE A 151 23.85 1.39 -2.92
N ARG A 152 24.06 0.68 -4.03
CA ARG A 152 25.17 0.86 -4.97
C ARG A 152 24.59 1.13 -6.35
N ASP A 153 25.43 1.49 -7.30
CA ASP A 153 25.00 1.81 -8.68
C ASP A 153 24.23 0.66 -9.35
N SER A 154 24.53 -0.57 -9.02
CA SER A 154 23.96 -1.77 -9.67
C SER A 154 23.17 -2.69 -8.73
N SER A 155 23.16 -2.44 -7.43
CA SER A 155 22.50 -3.33 -6.47
C SER A 155 22.06 -2.66 -5.17
N ILE A 156 21.12 -3.30 -4.49
CA ILE A 156 20.66 -2.96 -3.14
C ILE A 156 20.97 -4.13 -2.22
N THR A 157 21.57 -3.87 -1.06
CA THR A 157 21.66 -4.84 0.03
C THR A 157 20.53 -4.57 1.02
N ALA A 158 19.69 -5.57 1.29
CA ALA A 158 18.53 -5.45 2.15
C ALA A 158 18.37 -6.63 3.11
N LEU A 159 17.58 -6.41 4.17
CA LEU A 159 17.04 -7.48 5.01
C LEU A 159 15.63 -7.82 4.53
N ARG A 160 15.40 -9.10 4.35
CA ARG A 160 14.11 -9.69 4.04
C ARG A 160 13.64 -10.52 5.23
N THR A 161 12.46 -10.25 5.74
CA THR A 161 11.83 -11.04 6.80
C THR A 161 10.91 -12.08 6.18
N THR A 162 11.07 -13.33 6.59
CA THR A 162 10.19 -14.46 6.29
C THR A 162 9.59 -14.97 7.59
N GLU A 163 8.71 -15.97 7.54
CA GLU A 163 8.09 -16.55 8.74
C GLU A 163 9.13 -17.07 9.76
N ASP A 164 10.24 -17.67 9.24
CA ASP A 164 11.21 -18.36 10.09
C ASP A 164 12.57 -17.67 10.19
N SER A 165 12.85 -16.65 9.37
CA SER A 165 14.20 -16.09 9.29
C SER A 165 14.25 -14.64 8.79
N ILE A 166 15.37 -14.00 9.10
CA ILE A 166 15.77 -12.73 8.49
C ILE A 166 16.96 -13.02 7.56
N GLN A 167 16.79 -12.71 6.29
CA GLN A 167 17.77 -12.96 5.23
C GLN A 167 18.43 -11.64 4.83
N LYS A 168 19.76 -11.61 4.79
CA LYS A 168 20.48 -10.52 4.14
C LYS A 168 20.66 -10.89 2.68
N ILE A 169 20.11 -10.09 1.79
CA ILE A 169 20.08 -10.35 0.34
C ILE A 169 20.69 -9.18 -0.44
N GLU A 170 21.27 -9.48 -1.58
CA GLU A 170 21.68 -8.49 -2.59
C GLU A 170 20.75 -8.60 -3.79
N ILE A 171 20.20 -7.46 -4.21
CA ILE A 171 19.17 -7.35 -5.24
C ILE A 171 19.76 -6.48 -6.37
N PRO A 172 19.87 -6.98 -7.59
CA PRO A 172 20.32 -6.18 -8.72
C PRO A 172 19.29 -5.10 -9.07
N LEU A 173 19.77 -3.95 -9.54
CA LEU A 173 18.95 -2.84 -10.06
C LEU A 173 18.79 -2.91 -11.58
N PRO A 174 17.64 -2.48 -12.14
CA PRO A 174 16.46 -1.94 -11.44
C PRO A 174 15.67 -3.02 -10.70
N ALA A 175 14.89 -2.63 -9.65
CA ALA A 175 14.17 -3.59 -8.83
C ALA A 175 12.84 -3.05 -8.31
N VAL A 176 11.91 -3.95 -7.99
CA VAL A 176 10.66 -3.67 -7.25
C VAL A 176 10.75 -4.27 -5.86
N LEU A 177 10.55 -3.47 -4.84
CA LEU A 177 10.61 -3.87 -3.44
C LEU A 177 9.24 -3.70 -2.78
N SER A 178 8.76 -4.73 -2.10
CA SER A 178 7.58 -4.62 -1.25
C SER A 178 8.03 -4.64 0.21
N VAL A 179 7.77 -3.53 0.92
CA VAL A 179 8.25 -3.31 2.30
C VAL A 179 7.22 -3.78 3.31
N THR A 180 7.70 -4.34 4.42
CA THR A 180 6.85 -4.78 5.53
C THR A 180 6.24 -3.58 6.29
N ALA A 181 5.12 -3.81 6.98
CA ALA A 181 4.43 -2.79 7.76
C ALA A 181 5.27 -2.18 8.90
N ASP A 182 6.28 -2.89 9.35
CA ASP A 182 7.20 -2.51 10.43
C ASP A 182 8.55 -1.95 9.92
N TYR A 183 8.68 -1.68 8.61
CA TYR A 183 9.92 -1.14 8.03
C TYR A 183 10.40 0.13 8.73
N ALA A 184 9.52 1.10 8.90
CA ALA A 184 9.75 2.33 9.67
C ALA A 184 8.41 2.99 10.04
N PRO A 185 8.33 3.70 11.17
CA PRO A 185 7.16 4.51 11.45
C PRO A 185 7.01 5.62 10.39
N SER A 186 5.81 5.78 9.85
CA SER A 186 5.54 6.84 8.88
C SER A 186 5.74 8.22 9.51
N ARG A 187 6.41 9.12 8.78
CA ARG A 187 6.65 10.51 9.26
C ARG A 187 5.35 11.29 9.41
N ILE A 188 5.30 12.10 10.45
CA ILE A 188 4.26 13.11 10.63
C ILE A 188 4.74 14.39 9.93
N PRO A 189 4.02 14.92 8.92
CA PRO A 189 4.44 16.12 8.22
C PRO A 189 4.48 17.34 9.13
N THR A 190 5.52 18.15 9.02
CA THR A 190 5.59 19.46 9.67
C THR A 190 4.73 20.50 8.93
N MET A 191 4.43 21.63 9.57
CA MET A 191 3.73 22.74 8.88
C MET A 191 4.48 23.20 7.62
N LYS A 192 5.82 23.17 7.63
CA LYS A 192 6.65 23.51 6.48
C LYS A 192 6.41 22.51 5.33
N ASP A 193 6.38 21.22 5.64
CA ASP A 193 6.14 20.17 4.65
C ASP A 193 4.74 20.31 4.02
N ILE A 194 3.73 20.58 4.84
CA ILE A 194 2.35 20.79 4.40
C ILE A 194 2.23 22.03 3.48
N LEU A 195 2.93 23.12 3.80
CA LEU A 195 2.91 24.33 2.97
C LEU A 195 3.68 24.14 1.66
N SER A 196 4.81 23.44 1.69
CA SER A 196 5.62 23.16 0.51
C SER A 196 4.95 22.16 -0.43
N ALA A 197 4.20 21.21 0.09
CA ALA A 197 3.50 20.19 -0.69
C ALA A 197 2.58 20.77 -1.78
N GLY A 198 1.94 21.91 -1.52
CA GLY A 198 1.06 22.56 -2.49
C GLY A 198 1.78 23.18 -3.71
N LYS A 199 3.12 23.22 -3.69
CA LYS A 199 3.95 23.76 -4.79
C LYS A 199 4.68 22.67 -5.58
N LYS A 200 4.63 21.41 -5.11
CA LYS A 200 5.29 20.28 -5.75
C LYS A 200 4.55 19.89 -7.02
N PRO A 201 5.26 19.46 -8.07
CA PRO A 201 4.65 19.08 -9.34
C PRO A 201 3.77 17.84 -9.19
N VAL A 202 2.63 17.87 -9.90
CA VAL A 202 1.72 16.73 -10.06
C VAL A 202 1.49 16.54 -11.55
N GLU A 203 1.84 15.37 -12.04
CA GLU A 203 1.59 14.95 -13.42
C GLU A 203 0.36 14.04 -13.44
N GLU A 204 -0.53 14.25 -14.38
CA GLU A 204 -1.76 13.49 -14.52
C GLU A 204 -1.78 12.79 -15.89
N PHE A 205 -2.03 11.48 -15.88
CA PHE A 205 -2.26 10.67 -17.07
C PHE A 205 -3.67 10.12 -17.09
N THR A 206 -4.22 10.00 -18.29
CA THR A 206 -5.38 9.16 -18.56
C THR A 206 -4.92 7.75 -18.93
N LEU A 207 -5.85 6.79 -19.00
CA LEU A 207 -5.50 5.44 -19.49
C LEU A 207 -5.01 5.48 -20.94
N GLU A 208 -5.60 6.34 -21.77
CA GLU A 208 -5.24 6.49 -23.20
C GLU A 208 -3.79 6.96 -23.40
N ASP A 209 -3.26 7.79 -22.47
CA ASP A 209 -1.85 8.26 -22.52
C ASP A 209 -0.84 7.12 -22.28
N LEU A 210 -1.28 6.05 -21.62
CA LEU A 210 -0.44 4.91 -21.23
C LEU A 210 -0.65 3.66 -22.09
N GLY A 211 -1.77 3.54 -22.79
CA GLY A 211 -2.07 2.42 -23.68
C GLY A 211 -3.47 1.85 -23.50
N SER A 212 -3.64 0.61 -23.94
CA SER A 212 -4.90 -0.13 -23.79
C SER A 212 -4.75 -1.20 -22.71
N PHE A 213 -5.69 -1.22 -21.79
CA PHE A 213 -5.68 -2.14 -20.64
C PHE A 213 -7.04 -2.83 -20.53
N GLU A 214 -7.03 -4.09 -20.12
CA GLU A 214 -8.23 -4.89 -19.94
C GLU A 214 -8.20 -5.60 -18.58
N SER A 215 -9.29 -5.49 -17.83
CA SER A 215 -9.49 -6.27 -16.60
C SER A 215 -9.82 -7.71 -16.96
N LYS A 216 -9.17 -8.66 -16.29
CA LYS A 216 -9.41 -10.10 -16.46
C LYS A 216 -10.33 -10.68 -15.40
N ILE A 217 -10.70 -9.88 -14.39
CA ILE A 217 -11.53 -10.29 -13.26
C ILE A 217 -12.66 -9.29 -13.13
N GLN A 218 -13.86 -9.79 -12.93
CA GLN A 218 -15.03 -9.00 -12.56
C GLN A 218 -15.38 -9.26 -11.10
N ILE A 219 -15.62 -8.19 -10.34
CA ILE A 219 -16.12 -8.27 -8.97
C ILE A 219 -17.65 -8.28 -9.04
N ASP A 220 -18.27 -9.39 -8.64
CA ASP A 220 -19.74 -9.51 -8.64
C ASP A 220 -20.39 -8.75 -7.49
N SER A 221 -19.80 -8.82 -6.29
CA SER A 221 -20.33 -8.15 -5.10
C SER A 221 -19.27 -7.94 -4.03
N ILE A 222 -19.45 -6.89 -3.24
CA ILE A 222 -18.69 -6.62 -2.01
C ILE A 222 -19.71 -6.57 -0.89
N LEU A 223 -19.65 -7.57 0.01
CA LEU A 223 -20.60 -7.70 1.10
C LEU A 223 -19.87 -7.75 2.43
N ALA A 224 -20.42 -7.08 3.44
CA ALA A 224 -19.97 -7.22 4.79
C ALA A 224 -20.28 -8.63 5.33
N PRO A 225 -19.41 -9.22 6.16
CA PRO A 225 -19.71 -10.50 6.79
C PRO A 225 -20.91 -10.35 7.72
N LYS A 226 -21.74 -11.39 7.78
CA LYS A 226 -22.80 -11.44 8.80
C LYS A 226 -22.18 -11.35 10.18
N SER A 227 -22.72 -10.44 11.02
CA SER A 227 -22.31 -10.36 12.42
C SER A 227 -22.56 -11.72 13.09
N ARG A 228 -21.53 -12.26 13.72
CA ARG A 228 -21.71 -13.40 14.61
C ARG A 228 -22.12 -12.87 15.97
N ASP A 229 -23.18 -13.44 16.55
CA ASP A 229 -23.57 -13.15 17.92
C ASP A 229 -22.42 -13.53 18.84
N ARG A 230 -21.80 -12.52 19.46
CA ARG A 230 -20.80 -12.74 20.49
C ARG A 230 -21.51 -13.20 21.76
N LYS A 231 -21.06 -14.28 22.36
CA LYS A 231 -21.64 -14.81 23.61
C LYS A 231 -21.55 -13.80 24.77
N GLY A 232 -20.61 -12.85 24.70
CA GLY A 232 -20.46 -11.80 25.70
C GLY A 232 -20.19 -12.32 27.11
N ILE A 233 -19.54 -13.48 27.24
CA ILE A 233 -19.22 -14.07 28.53
C ILE A 233 -18.17 -13.19 29.20
N ILE A 234 -18.54 -12.66 30.38
CA ILE A 234 -17.64 -11.89 31.23
C ILE A 234 -17.22 -12.81 32.37
N ILE A 235 -15.92 -12.99 32.56
CA ILE A 235 -15.36 -13.77 33.66
C ILE A 235 -14.92 -12.78 34.75
N ASP A 236 -15.66 -12.78 35.85
CA ASP A 236 -15.38 -11.93 37.02
C ASP A 236 -14.83 -12.86 38.15
N ALA A 237 -13.53 -13.10 38.13
CA ALA A 237 -12.83 -13.95 39.07
C ALA A 237 -11.39 -13.46 39.31
N ALA A 238 -10.70 -14.01 40.31
CA ALA A 238 -9.28 -13.80 40.53
C ALA A 238 -8.48 -14.29 39.30
N VAL A 239 -7.29 -13.69 39.04
CA VAL A 239 -6.55 -13.88 37.77
C VAL A 239 -6.33 -15.37 37.45
N ASP A 240 -5.88 -16.17 38.41
CA ASP A 240 -5.59 -17.58 38.19
C ASP A 240 -6.88 -18.37 37.87
N GLU A 241 -7.95 -18.15 38.63
CA GLU A 241 -9.27 -18.76 38.39
C GLU A 241 -9.88 -18.26 37.05
N ALA A 242 -9.68 -17.00 36.71
CA ALA A 242 -10.16 -16.44 35.43
C ALA A 242 -9.48 -17.09 34.22
N VAL A 243 -8.19 -17.43 34.34
CA VAL A 243 -7.45 -18.14 33.27
C VAL A 243 -8.03 -19.56 33.11
N ASP A 244 -8.24 -20.29 34.19
CA ASP A 244 -8.81 -21.64 34.13
C ASP A 244 -10.20 -21.63 33.49
N LEU A 245 -11.07 -20.71 33.90
CA LEU A 245 -12.42 -20.57 33.33
C LEU A 245 -12.37 -20.17 31.85
N PHE A 246 -11.44 -19.31 31.47
CA PHE A 246 -11.27 -18.91 30.07
C PHE A 246 -10.84 -20.11 29.20
N VAL A 247 -9.86 -20.87 29.63
CA VAL A 247 -9.41 -22.11 28.96
C VAL A 247 -10.55 -23.12 28.84
N GLU A 248 -11.33 -23.30 29.91
CA GLU A 248 -12.51 -24.17 29.90
C GLU A 248 -13.55 -23.73 28.86
N HIS A 249 -13.81 -22.41 28.75
CA HIS A 249 -14.70 -21.88 27.72
C HIS A 249 -14.17 -22.10 26.32
N LEU A 250 -12.86 -21.90 26.07
CA LEU A 250 -12.24 -22.18 24.78
C LEU A 250 -12.34 -23.65 24.39
N ALA A 251 -12.10 -24.56 25.35
CA ALA A 251 -12.24 -26.02 25.15
C ALA A 251 -13.69 -26.40 24.79
N LYS A 252 -14.69 -25.81 25.46
CA LYS A 252 -16.11 -26.04 25.13
C LYS A 252 -16.49 -25.58 23.73
N GLU A 253 -15.77 -24.58 23.19
CA GLU A 253 -15.96 -24.10 21.82
C GLU A 253 -15.11 -24.87 20.78
N GLY A 254 -14.28 -25.81 21.22
CA GLY A 254 -13.39 -26.57 20.33
C GLY A 254 -12.24 -25.77 19.76
N LEU A 255 -11.78 -24.71 20.46
CA LEU A 255 -10.69 -23.84 20.04
C LEU A 255 -9.34 -24.25 20.63
N VAL A 256 -9.33 -25.08 21.66
CA VAL A 256 -8.16 -25.70 22.32
C VAL A 256 -8.48 -27.11 22.72
#